data_48c98be047c643f6bef6355edf917e84
#
_entry.id   48c98be047c643f6bef6355edf917e84
#
_cell.length_a   1.000
_cell.length_b   1.000
_cell.length_c   1.000
_cell.angle_alpha   90.00
_cell.angle_beta   90.00
_cell.angle_gamma   90.00
#
_symmetry.space_group_name_H-M   'P 1'
#
loop_
_entity.id
_entity.type
_entity.pdbx_description
1 polymer ?
#
loop_
_entity_poly.entity_id
_entity_poly.type
_entity_poly.pdbx_seq_one_letter_code
_entity_poly.pdbx_strand_id
1 'polypeptide(L)'
;MDRRQRPALLIIDMVKDNFDEGKHLPITPFARKIIDPINNLIGVFRNEKWPIVFSTDAFRKEDLIFTGRMKPHSLAGTEGAEVIEDFDRRPEDLWLPKPRFSAFFGTDLAPRLKKDKVTLCAVAGIATNVCVLTTVMDAICFNFQAVLLEDCSASWSEEIHGQTVNVYRRSPLYPLLRVCSSIELAADLGVSAPEQRRA
;
A
#
# COMPACT_ATOMS: atom_id res chain seq x y z
N MET A 1 26.93 9.30 8.68
CA MET A 1 26.29 10.00 7.54
C MET A 1 24.80 9.93 7.74
N ASP A 2 24.22 10.98 8.23
CA ASP A 2 22.76 11.13 8.39
C ASP A 2 22.16 11.37 7.01
N ARG A 3 21.82 10.29 6.30
CA ARG A 3 21.03 10.39 5.07
C ARG A 3 19.59 10.61 5.53
N ARG A 4 19.11 11.86 5.53
CA ARG A 4 17.68 12.13 5.68
C ARG A 4 16.92 11.14 4.81
N GLN A 5 16.08 10.31 5.45
CA GLN A 5 15.21 9.37 4.73
C GLN A 5 14.31 10.16 3.79
N ARG A 6 14.18 9.72 2.56
CA ARG A 6 13.21 10.25 1.59
C ARG A 6 12.18 9.14 1.32
N PRO A 7 11.03 9.18 1.99
CA PRO A 7 10.01 8.16 1.83
C PRO A 7 9.17 8.35 0.56
N ALA A 8 8.54 7.25 0.10
CA ALA A 8 7.41 7.25 -0.80
C ALA A 8 6.27 6.47 -0.16
N LEU A 9 5.03 6.94 -0.32
CA LEU A 9 3.82 6.23 0.11
C LEU A 9 3.29 5.38 -1.04
N LEU A 10 3.20 4.07 -0.83
CA LEU A 10 2.65 3.12 -1.79
C LEU A 10 1.30 2.61 -1.26
N ILE A 11 0.22 2.98 -1.94
CA ILE A 11 -1.16 2.61 -1.58
C ILE A 11 -1.61 1.49 -2.52
N ILE A 12 -1.85 0.31 -1.96
CA ILE A 12 -2.01 -0.94 -2.70
C ILE A 12 -3.48 -1.36 -2.76
N ASP A 13 -3.98 -1.58 -3.98
CA ASP A 13 -5.25 -2.23 -4.32
C ASP A 13 -6.52 -1.65 -3.67
N MET A 14 -6.51 -0.37 -3.37
CA MET A 14 -7.69 0.34 -2.92
C MET A 14 -8.54 0.74 -4.13
N VAL A 15 -9.17 -0.27 -4.76
CA VAL A 15 -9.87 -0.17 -6.06
C VAL A 15 -11.36 -0.44 -5.94
N LYS A 16 -12.16 0.10 -6.85
CA LYS A 16 -13.64 0.04 -6.84
C LYS A 16 -14.18 -1.38 -6.67
N ASP A 17 -13.59 -2.36 -7.35
CA ASP A 17 -14.00 -3.78 -7.22
C ASP A 17 -13.94 -4.32 -5.79
N ASN A 18 -12.98 -3.85 -4.98
CA ASN A 18 -12.81 -4.27 -3.59
C ASN A 18 -13.81 -3.59 -2.63
N PHE A 19 -14.52 -2.57 -3.11
CA PHE A 19 -15.53 -1.82 -2.36
C PHE A 19 -16.95 -1.98 -2.90
N ASP A 20 -17.13 -2.77 -3.95
CA ASP A 20 -18.42 -3.10 -4.54
C ASP A 20 -19.26 -3.94 -3.56
N GLU A 21 -20.31 -3.34 -3.00
CA GLU A 21 -21.20 -3.98 -2.04
C GLU A 21 -21.94 -5.20 -2.63
N GLY A 22 -22.18 -5.20 -3.95
CA GLY A 22 -22.79 -6.34 -4.66
C GLY A 22 -21.90 -7.57 -4.69
N LYS A 23 -20.59 -7.44 -4.48
CA LYS A 23 -19.64 -8.55 -4.46
C LYS A 23 -19.49 -9.22 -3.10
N HIS A 24 -19.92 -8.57 -2.02
CA HIS A 24 -19.86 -9.08 -0.64
C HIS A 24 -18.48 -9.64 -0.26
N LEU A 25 -17.42 -8.94 -0.61
CA LEU A 25 -16.06 -9.40 -0.33
C LEU A 25 -15.74 -9.29 1.16
N PRO A 26 -15.17 -10.32 1.80
CA PRO A 26 -14.84 -10.29 3.23
C PRO A 26 -13.89 -9.18 3.62
N ILE A 27 -13.07 -8.68 2.69
CA ILE A 27 -12.08 -7.64 2.94
C ILE A 27 -12.70 -6.23 3.03
N THR A 28 -13.84 -5.99 2.37
CA THR A 28 -14.45 -4.65 2.24
C THR A 28 -14.66 -3.94 3.58
N PRO A 29 -15.25 -4.56 4.63
CA PRO A 29 -15.46 -3.90 5.91
C PRO A 29 -14.15 -3.45 6.59
N PHE A 30 -13.07 -4.20 6.40
CA PHE A 30 -11.75 -3.89 6.96
C PHE A 30 -11.03 -2.83 6.12
N ALA A 31 -11.15 -2.92 4.80
CA ALA A 31 -10.59 -1.94 3.89
C ALA A 31 -11.19 -0.53 4.08
N ARG A 32 -12.49 -0.43 4.40
CA ARG A 32 -13.15 0.84 4.72
C ARG A 32 -12.53 1.53 5.95
N LYS A 33 -12.11 0.77 6.96
CA LYS A 33 -11.52 1.32 8.20
C LYS A 33 -10.17 2.02 7.98
N ILE A 34 -9.45 1.68 6.92
CA ILE A 34 -8.12 2.24 6.65
C ILE A 34 -8.13 3.44 5.68
N ILE A 35 -9.30 3.83 5.15
CA ILE A 35 -9.41 4.97 4.22
C ILE A 35 -8.96 6.28 4.89
N ASP A 36 -9.53 6.60 6.05
CA ASP A 36 -9.19 7.84 6.78
C ASP A 36 -7.73 7.87 7.25
N PRO A 37 -7.16 6.80 7.87
CA PRO A 37 -5.73 6.74 8.17
C PRO A 37 -4.84 6.97 6.95
N ILE A 38 -5.15 6.37 5.80
CA ILE A 38 -4.39 6.58 4.56
C ILE A 38 -4.54 8.02 4.06
N ASN A 39 -5.73 8.60 4.06
CA ASN A 39 -5.94 10.00 3.65
C ASN A 39 -5.16 10.98 4.54
N ASN A 40 -5.15 10.75 5.84
CA ASN A 40 -4.36 11.56 6.76
C ASN A 40 -2.87 11.48 6.43
N LEU A 41 -2.36 10.29 6.11
CA LEU A 41 -0.96 10.09 5.73
C LEU A 41 -0.66 10.69 4.34
N ILE A 42 -1.59 10.62 3.38
CA ILE A 42 -1.51 11.33 2.09
C ILE A 42 -1.28 12.83 2.35
N GLY A 43 -2.02 13.44 3.27
CA GLY A 43 -1.86 14.85 3.65
C GLY A 43 -0.43 15.17 4.13
N VAL A 44 0.15 14.30 4.98
CA VAL A 44 1.53 14.45 5.46
C VAL A 44 2.52 14.37 4.30
N PHE A 45 2.43 13.34 3.46
CA PHE A 45 3.35 13.14 2.33
C PHE A 45 3.26 14.29 1.32
N ARG A 46 2.08 14.83 1.10
CA ARG A 46 1.83 15.96 0.21
C ARG A 46 2.45 17.26 0.72
N ASN A 47 2.31 17.54 2.02
CA ASN A 47 2.92 18.72 2.65
C ASN A 47 4.46 18.69 2.53
N GLU A 48 5.05 17.50 2.65
CA GLU A 48 6.50 17.27 2.53
C GLU A 48 6.97 17.12 1.06
N LYS A 49 6.06 17.13 0.09
CA LYS A 49 6.33 16.90 -1.34
C LYS A 49 7.03 15.57 -1.61
N TRP A 50 6.64 14.55 -0.86
CA TRP A 50 7.11 13.18 -1.06
C TRP A 50 6.21 12.43 -2.05
N PRO A 51 6.78 11.48 -2.82
CA PRO A 51 6.01 10.71 -3.80
C PRO A 51 4.85 9.93 -3.18
N ILE A 52 3.70 9.97 -3.85
CA ILE A 52 2.50 9.17 -3.54
C ILE A 52 2.20 8.31 -4.77
N VAL A 53 2.03 7.02 -4.56
CA VAL A 53 1.80 6.02 -5.59
C VAL A 53 0.54 5.22 -5.25
N PHE A 54 -0.44 5.25 -6.12
CA PHE A 54 -1.59 4.35 -6.09
C PHE A 54 -1.30 3.18 -7.03
N SER A 55 -0.96 2.02 -6.47
CA SER A 55 -0.69 0.81 -7.25
C SER A 55 -1.89 -0.12 -7.19
N THR A 56 -2.47 -0.41 -8.35
CA THR A 56 -3.74 -1.12 -8.47
C THR A 56 -3.58 -2.40 -9.26
N ASP A 57 -4.24 -3.47 -8.85
CA ASP A 57 -4.32 -4.68 -9.66
C ASP A 57 -4.91 -4.36 -11.05
N ALA A 58 -4.29 -4.93 -12.07
CA ALA A 58 -4.69 -4.82 -13.47
C ALA A 58 -4.54 -6.20 -14.12
N PHE A 59 -5.35 -7.14 -13.67
CA PHE A 59 -5.31 -8.53 -14.11
C PHE A 59 -5.90 -8.72 -15.49
N ARG A 60 -5.55 -9.84 -16.12
CA ARG A 60 -6.22 -10.36 -17.31
C ARG A 60 -7.14 -11.51 -16.91
N LYS A 61 -8.27 -11.67 -17.58
CA LYS A 61 -9.25 -12.71 -17.29
C LYS A 61 -8.65 -14.14 -17.34
N GLU A 62 -7.64 -14.33 -18.18
CA GLU A 62 -6.94 -15.59 -18.42
C GLU A 62 -5.78 -15.84 -17.45
N ASP A 63 -5.55 -14.94 -16.51
CA ASP A 63 -4.43 -15.07 -15.57
C ASP A 63 -4.57 -16.33 -14.69
N LEU A 64 -3.44 -16.99 -14.42
CA LEU A 64 -3.36 -18.21 -13.60
C LEU A 64 -4.00 -18.05 -12.23
N ILE A 65 -3.98 -16.86 -11.64
CA ILE A 65 -4.57 -16.59 -10.33
C ILE A 65 -6.07 -16.88 -10.28
N PHE A 66 -6.77 -16.88 -11.41
CA PHE A 66 -8.20 -17.13 -11.53
C PHE A 66 -8.55 -18.60 -11.81
N THR A 67 -7.58 -19.49 -11.89
CA THR A 67 -7.82 -20.93 -12.05
C THR A 67 -8.20 -21.63 -10.75
N GLY A 68 -8.03 -20.95 -9.60
CA GLY A 68 -8.33 -21.48 -8.27
C GLY A 68 -9.64 -20.92 -7.69
N ARG A 69 -9.58 -20.52 -6.42
CA ARG A 69 -10.75 -19.99 -5.69
C ARG A 69 -11.05 -18.53 -6.00
N MET A 70 -10.06 -17.79 -6.49
CA MET A 70 -10.19 -16.38 -6.79
C MET A 70 -10.98 -16.19 -8.08
N LYS A 71 -12.03 -15.37 -8.04
CA LYS A 71 -12.81 -15.02 -9.22
C LYS A 71 -12.18 -13.80 -9.92
N PRO A 72 -12.35 -13.66 -11.25
CA PRO A 72 -11.87 -12.47 -11.96
C PRO A 72 -12.41 -11.17 -11.34
N HIS A 73 -11.49 -10.25 -11.04
CA HIS A 73 -11.75 -8.92 -10.51
C HIS A 73 -10.60 -8.00 -10.87
N SER A 74 -10.76 -6.69 -10.70
CA SER A 74 -9.76 -5.67 -10.98
C SER A 74 -9.09 -5.88 -12.34
N LEU A 75 -9.92 -6.12 -13.37
CA LEU A 75 -9.43 -6.42 -14.71
C LEU A 75 -8.89 -5.14 -15.37
N ALA A 76 -7.77 -5.27 -16.06
CA ALA A 76 -7.11 -4.16 -16.75
C ALA A 76 -8.07 -3.42 -17.70
N GLY A 77 -8.11 -2.09 -17.58
CA GLY A 77 -8.96 -1.23 -18.41
C GLY A 77 -10.44 -1.21 -18.04
N THR A 78 -10.83 -1.83 -16.92
CA THR A 78 -12.20 -1.73 -16.39
C THR A 78 -12.26 -0.71 -15.23
N GLU A 79 -13.45 -0.15 -15.02
CA GLU A 79 -13.72 0.75 -13.89
C GLU A 79 -13.42 0.09 -12.55
N GLY A 80 -13.64 -1.22 -12.42
CA GLY A 80 -13.36 -1.97 -11.20
C GLY A 80 -11.90 -1.95 -10.75
N ALA A 81 -10.95 -1.71 -11.67
CA ALA A 81 -9.52 -1.59 -11.39
C ALA A 81 -9.08 -0.14 -11.07
N GLU A 82 -10.00 0.83 -11.09
CA GLU A 82 -9.70 2.21 -10.75
C GLU A 82 -9.65 2.41 -9.23
N VAL A 83 -8.86 3.39 -8.80
CA VAL A 83 -8.79 3.83 -7.40
C VAL A 83 -10.17 4.35 -6.97
N ILE A 84 -10.60 4.02 -5.74
CA ILE A 84 -11.85 4.55 -5.17
C ILE A 84 -11.78 6.08 -5.05
N GLU A 85 -12.95 6.73 -5.10
CA GLU A 85 -13.07 8.19 -5.08
C GLU A 85 -12.90 8.80 -3.68
N ASP A 86 -12.90 7.95 -2.64
CA ASP A 86 -12.74 8.37 -1.24
C ASP A 86 -11.32 8.92 -0.91
N PHE A 87 -10.34 8.75 -1.81
CA PHE A 87 -8.99 9.28 -1.62
C PHE A 87 -8.79 10.66 -2.23
N ASP A 88 -8.02 11.53 -1.53
CA ASP A 88 -7.47 12.79 -2.09
C ASP A 88 -6.36 12.47 -3.11
N ARG A 89 -6.73 11.78 -4.18
CA ARG A 89 -5.83 11.50 -5.30
C ARG A 89 -5.80 12.69 -6.25
N ARG A 90 -4.59 13.13 -6.62
CA ARG A 90 -4.38 14.27 -7.52
C ARG A 90 -3.68 13.85 -8.81
N PRO A 91 -3.75 14.70 -9.87
CA PRO A 91 -3.11 14.39 -11.16
C PRO A 91 -1.60 14.15 -11.10
N GLU A 92 -0.91 14.75 -10.13
CA GLU A 92 0.53 14.58 -9.90
C GLU A 92 0.89 13.27 -9.21
N ASP A 93 -0.07 12.59 -8.56
CA ASP A 93 0.16 11.30 -7.92
C ASP A 93 0.33 10.21 -8.98
N LEU A 94 1.28 9.31 -8.77
CA LEU A 94 1.49 8.21 -9.70
C LEU A 94 0.38 7.17 -9.57
N TRP A 95 -0.37 6.95 -10.64
CA TRP A 95 -1.21 5.76 -10.77
C TRP A 95 -0.43 4.68 -11.50
N LEU A 96 -0.29 3.51 -10.87
CA LEU A 96 0.56 2.42 -11.33
C LEU A 96 -0.24 1.10 -11.38
N PRO A 97 -0.90 0.79 -12.50
CA PRO A 97 -1.49 -0.53 -12.70
C PRO A 97 -0.42 -1.62 -12.68
N LYS A 98 -0.62 -2.68 -11.88
CA LYS A 98 0.31 -3.80 -11.73
C LYS A 98 -0.33 -5.13 -12.17
N PRO A 99 0.42 -6.00 -12.89
CA PRO A 99 -0.14 -7.24 -13.39
C PRO A 99 -0.16 -8.37 -12.35
N ARG A 100 0.49 -8.20 -11.19
CA ARG A 100 0.61 -9.19 -10.11
C ARG A 100 0.66 -8.48 -8.75
N PHE A 101 0.75 -9.25 -7.68
CA PHE A 101 0.62 -8.81 -6.29
C PHE A 101 1.58 -7.67 -5.88
N SER A 102 2.84 -7.75 -6.30
CA SER A 102 3.81 -6.70 -5.99
C SER A 102 3.67 -5.48 -6.91
N ALA A 103 3.74 -4.29 -6.33
CA ALA A 103 3.81 -3.04 -7.08
C ALA A 103 5.08 -2.92 -7.95
N PHE A 104 6.10 -3.72 -7.67
CA PHE A 104 7.37 -3.73 -8.43
C PHE A 104 7.36 -4.73 -9.59
N PHE A 105 6.52 -5.76 -9.51
CA PHE A 105 6.53 -6.83 -10.51
C PHE A 105 5.93 -6.37 -11.84
N GLY A 106 6.74 -6.40 -12.89
CA GLY A 106 6.30 -6.04 -14.24
C GLY A 106 5.93 -4.57 -14.44
N THR A 107 6.44 -3.68 -13.55
CA THR A 107 6.23 -2.24 -13.59
C THR A 107 7.58 -1.49 -13.62
N ASP A 108 7.53 -0.19 -13.83
CA ASP A 108 8.71 0.70 -13.79
C ASP A 108 8.85 1.43 -12.44
N LEU A 109 8.22 0.91 -11.36
CA LEU A 109 8.22 1.57 -10.05
C LEU A 109 9.65 1.79 -9.52
N ALA A 110 10.48 0.73 -9.52
CA ALA A 110 11.83 0.82 -8.95
C ALA A 110 12.71 1.89 -9.61
N PRO A 111 12.83 2.00 -10.95
CA PRO A 111 13.57 3.08 -11.58
C PRO A 111 12.97 4.47 -11.30
N ARG A 112 11.64 4.62 -11.22
CA ARG A 112 11.00 5.90 -10.85
C ARG A 112 11.39 6.33 -9.45
N LEU A 113 11.22 5.44 -8.46
CA LEU A 113 11.58 5.75 -7.06
C LEU A 113 13.08 6.08 -6.91
N LYS A 114 13.96 5.37 -7.64
CA LYS A 114 15.41 5.68 -7.66
C LYS A 114 15.70 7.05 -8.27
N LYS A 115 15.04 7.43 -9.36
CA LYS A 115 15.14 8.75 -9.98
C LYS A 115 14.76 9.84 -8.99
N ASP A 116 13.70 9.61 -8.19
CA ASP A 116 13.22 10.54 -7.18
C ASP A 116 14.02 10.47 -5.87
N LYS A 117 15.12 9.69 -5.86
CA LYS A 117 16.03 9.50 -4.70
C LYS A 117 15.30 8.96 -3.46
N VAL A 118 14.23 8.20 -3.64
CA VAL A 118 13.54 7.52 -2.55
C VAL A 118 14.47 6.51 -1.91
N THR A 119 14.41 6.43 -0.58
CA THR A 119 15.20 5.48 0.23
C THR A 119 14.33 4.56 1.07
N LEU A 120 13.05 4.93 1.27
CA LEU A 120 12.09 4.22 2.11
C LEU A 120 10.75 4.10 1.38
N CYS A 121 10.19 2.90 1.32
CA CYS A 121 8.82 2.64 0.86
C CYS A 121 7.91 2.44 2.07
N ALA A 122 6.98 3.35 2.32
CA ALA A 122 5.90 3.19 3.28
C ALA A 122 4.70 2.56 2.56
N VAL A 123 4.32 1.34 2.94
CA VAL A 123 3.33 0.55 2.19
C VAL A 123 2.05 0.41 2.99
N ALA A 124 0.94 0.80 2.37
CA ALA A 124 -0.42 0.79 2.90
C ALA A 124 -1.38 0.05 1.95
N GLY A 125 -2.61 -0.24 2.37
CA GLY A 125 -3.67 -0.80 1.53
C GLY A 125 -3.98 -2.26 1.82
N ILE A 126 -4.35 -3.03 0.82
CA ILE A 126 -4.84 -4.41 0.94
C ILE A 126 -4.18 -5.37 -0.05
N ALA A 127 -4.17 -6.69 0.20
CA ALA A 127 -4.34 -7.29 1.51
C ALA A 127 -2.99 -7.34 2.22
N THR A 128 -2.96 -7.09 3.55
CA THR A 128 -1.74 -7.05 4.35
C THR A 128 -0.80 -8.22 4.09
N ASN A 129 -1.35 -9.44 4.07
CA ASN A 129 -0.59 -10.69 3.94
C ASN A 129 -0.35 -11.13 2.48
N VAL A 130 -0.79 -10.37 1.49
CA VAL A 130 -0.60 -10.67 0.06
C VAL A 130 0.07 -9.49 -0.64
N CYS A 131 -0.68 -8.59 -1.26
CA CYS A 131 -0.13 -7.54 -2.12
C CYS A 131 0.73 -6.54 -1.34
N VAL A 132 0.30 -6.14 -0.14
CA VAL A 132 1.08 -5.24 0.74
C VAL A 132 2.40 -5.88 1.12
N LEU A 133 2.35 -7.10 1.69
CA LEU A 133 3.56 -7.82 2.12
C LEU A 133 4.50 -8.12 0.95
N THR A 134 3.96 -8.57 -0.19
CA THR A 134 4.78 -8.87 -1.37
C THR A 134 5.48 -7.60 -1.87
N THR A 135 4.79 -6.45 -1.86
CA THR A 135 5.38 -5.15 -2.22
C THR A 135 6.48 -4.74 -1.22
N VAL A 136 6.27 -4.94 0.09
CA VAL A 136 7.27 -4.67 1.13
C VAL A 136 8.53 -5.51 0.91
N MET A 137 8.38 -6.81 0.63
CA MET A 137 9.51 -7.69 0.40
C MET A 137 10.26 -7.34 -0.88
N ASP A 138 9.56 -7.03 -1.96
CA ASP A 138 10.18 -6.60 -3.20
C ASP A 138 10.89 -5.25 -3.07
N ALA A 139 10.34 -4.30 -2.29
CA ALA A 139 11.04 -3.04 -2.01
C ALA A 139 12.46 -3.31 -1.47
N ILE A 140 12.61 -4.25 -0.55
CA ILE A 140 13.92 -4.65 0.00
C ILE A 140 14.79 -5.29 -1.09
N CYS A 141 14.23 -6.17 -1.93
CA CYS A 141 14.93 -6.78 -3.05
C CYS A 141 15.46 -5.73 -4.05
N PHE A 142 14.79 -4.57 -4.17
CA PHE A 142 15.21 -3.44 -4.99
C PHE A 142 16.10 -2.43 -4.26
N ASN A 143 16.56 -2.76 -3.03
CA ASN A 143 17.42 -1.94 -2.16
C ASN A 143 16.75 -0.65 -1.63
N PHE A 144 15.46 -0.70 -1.33
CA PHE A 144 14.78 0.29 -0.52
C PHE A 144 14.60 -0.25 0.91
N GLN A 145 14.63 0.60 1.90
CA GLN A 145 14.02 0.25 3.18
C GLN A 145 12.51 0.18 3.00
N ALA A 146 11.82 -0.64 3.81
CA ALA A 146 10.38 -0.80 3.71
C ALA A 146 9.70 -0.74 5.08
N VAL A 147 8.55 -0.10 5.12
CA VAL A 147 7.65 -0.07 6.27
C VAL A 147 6.30 -0.65 5.86
N LEU A 148 5.85 -1.68 6.57
CA LEU A 148 4.47 -2.13 6.55
C LEU A 148 3.70 -1.26 7.56
N LEU A 149 2.76 -0.46 7.07
CA LEU A 149 1.94 0.42 7.90
C LEU A 149 0.74 -0.36 8.44
N GLU A 150 0.79 -0.70 9.74
CA GLU A 150 -0.21 -1.59 10.33
C GLU A 150 -1.61 -0.96 10.44
N ASP A 151 -1.70 0.31 10.77
CA ASP A 151 -2.96 1.06 10.88
C ASP A 151 -3.53 1.55 9.54
N CYS A 152 -2.70 1.48 8.49
CA CYS A 152 -3.05 1.81 7.11
C CYS A 152 -3.15 0.57 6.20
N SER A 153 -3.14 -0.64 6.77
CA SER A 153 -3.27 -1.88 6.01
C SER A 153 -4.36 -2.76 6.61
N ALA A 154 -5.02 -3.56 5.76
CA ALA A 154 -6.06 -4.48 6.18
C ALA A 154 -6.00 -5.81 5.42
N SER A 155 -6.61 -6.85 6.00
CA SER A 155 -6.82 -8.13 5.36
C SER A 155 -8.30 -8.55 5.48
N TRP A 156 -8.65 -9.73 5.01
CA TRP A 156 -10.03 -10.24 5.07
C TRP A 156 -10.47 -10.72 6.47
N SER A 157 -9.61 -10.61 7.49
CA SER A 157 -9.95 -10.69 8.90
C SER A 157 -8.90 -9.96 9.75
N GLU A 158 -9.30 -9.49 10.93
CA GLU A 158 -8.39 -8.88 11.91
C GLU A 158 -7.35 -9.88 12.41
N GLU A 159 -7.71 -11.17 12.50
CA GLU A 159 -6.79 -12.23 12.92
C GLU A 159 -5.64 -12.38 11.91
N ILE A 160 -5.94 -12.52 10.61
CA ILE A 160 -4.92 -12.69 9.56
C ILE A 160 -4.03 -11.45 9.47
N HIS A 161 -4.62 -10.27 9.56
CA HIS A 161 -3.87 -9.02 9.60
C HIS A 161 -2.91 -9.01 10.81
N GLY A 162 -3.43 -9.24 12.01
CA GLY A 162 -2.65 -9.22 13.26
C GLY A 162 -1.54 -10.28 13.29
N GLN A 163 -1.81 -11.50 12.80
CA GLN A 163 -0.79 -12.55 12.68
C GLN A 163 0.34 -12.11 11.73
N THR A 164 0.00 -11.53 10.58
CA THR A 164 0.98 -11.04 9.60
C THR A 164 1.86 -9.94 10.23
N VAL A 165 1.25 -8.94 10.81
CA VAL A 165 1.93 -7.83 11.50
C VAL A 165 2.88 -8.37 12.59
N ASN A 166 2.40 -9.29 13.44
CA ASN A 166 3.19 -9.84 14.54
C ASN A 166 4.42 -10.64 14.07
N VAL A 167 4.30 -11.39 12.99
CA VAL A 167 5.42 -12.14 12.39
C VAL A 167 6.50 -11.17 11.91
N TYR A 168 6.12 -10.16 11.15
CA TYR A 168 7.08 -9.23 10.53
C TYR A 168 7.62 -8.17 11.47
N ARG A 169 6.91 -7.81 12.55
CA ARG A 169 7.43 -6.96 13.63
C ARG A 169 8.65 -7.57 14.34
N ARG A 170 8.74 -8.90 14.35
CA ARG A 170 9.85 -9.68 14.93
C ARG A 170 10.84 -10.19 13.89
N SER A 171 10.75 -9.70 12.65
CA SER A 171 11.62 -10.16 11.57
C SER A 171 13.09 -9.80 11.84
N PRO A 172 14.03 -10.71 11.53
CA PRO A 172 15.46 -10.41 11.56
C PRO A 172 15.88 -9.38 10.50
N LEU A 173 14.99 -9.00 9.59
CA LEU A 173 15.25 -7.96 8.57
C LEU A 173 15.23 -6.53 9.14
N TYR A 174 14.87 -6.34 10.43
CA TYR A 174 14.98 -5.02 11.05
C TYR A 174 16.45 -4.52 11.00
N PRO A 175 16.73 -3.25 10.67
CA PRO A 175 15.79 -2.14 10.38
C PRO A 175 15.38 -1.97 8.91
N LEU A 176 15.75 -2.89 8.02
CA LEU A 176 15.40 -2.80 6.59
C LEU A 176 13.90 -2.95 6.37
N LEU A 177 13.28 -3.87 7.11
CA LEU A 177 11.83 -4.03 7.22
C LEU A 177 11.39 -3.63 8.62
N ARG A 178 10.45 -2.69 8.68
CA ARG A 178 9.78 -2.29 9.92
C ARG A 178 8.27 -2.46 9.79
N VAL A 179 7.63 -2.71 10.92
CA VAL A 179 6.17 -2.62 11.06
C VAL A 179 5.89 -1.55 12.10
N CYS A 180 5.15 -0.53 11.74
CA CYS A 180 4.77 0.55 12.64
C CYS A 180 3.47 1.21 12.20
N SER A 181 2.91 2.05 13.06
CA SER A 181 1.78 2.90 12.72
C SER A 181 2.19 4.11 11.88
N SER A 182 1.21 4.77 11.26
CA SER A 182 1.41 6.03 10.53
C SER A 182 1.95 7.15 11.44
N ILE A 183 1.54 7.17 12.70
CA ILE A 183 2.00 8.13 13.71
C ILE A 183 3.48 7.89 14.06
N GLU A 184 3.87 6.64 14.29
CA GLU A 184 5.27 6.28 14.56
C GLU A 184 6.16 6.59 13.36
N LEU A 185 5.69 6.30 12.13
CA LEU A 185 6.43 6.68 10.93
C LEU A 185 6.64 8.19 10.84
N ALA A 186 5.60 9.00 11.08
CA ALA A 186 5.71 10.46 11.04
C ALA A 186 6.72 10.98 12.08
N ALA A 187 6.68 10.44 13.30
CA ALA A 187 7.64 10.76 14.36
C ALA A 187 9.08 10.43 13.95
N ASP A 188 9.32 9.25 13.38
CA ASP A 188 10.64 8.81 12.90
C ASP A 188 11.18 9.69 11.77
N LEU A 189 10.29 10.21 10.92
CA LEU A 189 10.63 11.12 9.82
C LEU A 189 10.79 12.58 10.30
N GLY A 190 10.46 12.88 11.56
CA GLY A 190 10.55 14.23 12.14
C GLY A 190 9.51 15.20 11.59
N VAL A 191 8.35 14.70 11.17
CA VAL A 191 7.23 15.49 10.65
C VAL A 191 6.02 15.45 11.58
N SER A 192 5.12 16.42 11.44
CA SER A 192 3.87 16.44 12.22
C SER A 192 3.06 15.16 11.96
N ALA A 193 2.58 14.55 13.04
CA ALA A 193 1.70 13.40 12.93
C ALA A 193 0.43 13.76 12.13
N PRO A 194 -0.13 12.79 11.38
CA PRO A 194 -1.40 13.00 10.69
C PRO A 194 -2.50 13.37 11.68
N GLU A 195 -3.34 14.33 11.32
CA GLU A 195 -4.49 14.71 12.14
C GLU A 195 -5.45 13.53 12.26
N GLN A 196 -5.68 13.06 13.49
CA GLN A 196 -6.76 12.11 13.74
C GLN A 196 -8.08 12.90 13.72
N ARG A 197 -8.88 12.76 12.65
CA ARG A 197 -10.27 13.21 12.72
C ARG A 197 -10.94 12.39 13.81
N ARG A 198 -11.33 13.07 14.90
CA ARG A 198 -12.17 12.45 15.94
C ARG A 198 -13.50 12.08 15.27
N ALA A 199 -13.80 10.76 15.31
CA ALA A 199 -15.11 10.22 14.89
C ALA A 199 -16.25 10.80 15.74
#